data_51ea4eb6b833dad1c8e4da5d99a4a69f
#
_entry.id   51ea4eb6b833dad1c8e4da5d99a4a69f
#
_cell.length_a   1.000
_cell.length_b   1.000
_cell.length_c   1.000
_cell.angle_alpha   90.00
_cell.angle_beta   90.00
_cell.angle_gamma   90.00
#
_symmetry.space_group_name_H-M   'P 1'
#
loop_
_entity.id
_entity.type
_entity.pdbx_description
1 polymer ?
#
loop_
_entity_poly.entity_id
_entity_poly.type
_entity_poly.pdbx_seq_one_letter_code
_entity_poly.pdbx_strand_id
1 'polypeptide(L)'
;MSNVLYPLNRTAYLLVDPYNDFLSENGKVFPLIKPIADQVGLLDNLRALDRAVRAQNIPVVIVPHHRWEHGDYEGWDHPTPTQCKIMHMHHFARGEWGGEWHPDFAPKDGDIVVQEHWGASGFANTDLDFRLKQKGITHVIIVGLLANTCIEATARYASELGYHVTLVRDATAAFRAEMMHAAHDLNGPTFAHSIVTTHELIAALAPQE
;
A
#
# COMPACT_ATOMS: atom_id res chain seq x y z
N MET A 1 26.57 -1.26 2.39
CA MET A 1 25.10 -1.28 2.60
C MET A 1 24.82 -0.30 3.72
N SER A 2 24.07 0.76 3.47
CA SER A 2 23.67 1.71 4.54
C SER A 2 22.73 0.95 5.48
N ASN A 3 23.08 0.83 6.75
CA ASN A 3 22.16 0.36 7.79
C ASN A 3 20.98 1.34 7.80
N VAL A 4 19.84 0.96 7.24
CA VAL A 4 18.61 1.75 7.33
C VAL A 4 18.15 1.63 8.77
N LEU A 5 18.31 2.71 9.52
CA LEU A 5 17.82 2.77 10.89
C LEU A 5 16.33 3.12 10.87
N TYR A 6 15.48 2.20 11.29
CA TYR A 6 14.05 2.45 11.50
C TYR A 6 13.82 2.85 12.96
N PRO A 7 13.64 4.14 13.29
CA PRO A 7 13.27 4.55 14.65
C PRO A 7 11.82 4.07 14.91
N LEU A 8 11.66 2.99 15.70
CA LEU A 8 10.40 2.26 15.87
C LEU A 8 9.24 3.16 16.31
N ASN A 9 9.53 4.13 17.20
CA ASN A 9 8.53 5.11 17.68
C ASN A 9 8.20 6.24 16.69
N ARG A 10 8.86 6.28 15.53
CA ARG A 10 8.66 7.30 14.47
C ARG A 10 8.43 6.68 13.09
N THR A 11 8.25 5.38 13.04
CA THR A 11 7.99 4.59 11.83
C THR A 11 6.55 4.13 11.82
N ALA A 12 5.89 4.16 10.66
CA ALA A 12 4.58 3.56 10.42
C ALA A 12 4.62 2.60 9.22
N TYR A 13 3.84 1.54 9.29
CA TYR A 13 3.62 0.60 8.21
C TYR A 13 2.31 0.94 7.52
N LEU A 14 2.39 1.34 6.25
CA LEU A 14 1.24 1.70 5.42
C LEU A 14 0.87 0.51 4.55
N LEU A 15 -0.28 -0.09 4.82
CA LEU A 15 -0.86 -1.16 4.02
C LEU A 15 -1.94 -0.58 3.11
N VAL A 16 -1.63 -0.53 1.81
CA VAL A 16 -2.44 0.15 0.80
C VAL A 16 -3.37 -0.84 0.12
N ASP A 17 -4.65 -0.51 0.11
CA ASP A 17 -5.74 -1.19 -0.62
C ASP A 17 -5.92 -2.70 -0.31
N PRO A 18 -5.98 -3.14 0.96
CA PRO A 18 -6.02 -4.56 1.31
C PRO A 18 -7.42 -5.19 1.15
N TYR A 19 -8.04 -5.03 -0.02
CA TYR A 19 -9.37 -5.53 -0.33
C TYR A 19 -9.36 -6.93 -0.94
N ASN A 20 -10.49 -7.64 -0.82
CA ASN A 20 -10.69 -8.94 -1.45
C ASN A 20 -10.52 -8.89 -2.97
N ASP A 21 -10.97 -7.82 -3.64
CA ASP A 21 -10.78 -7.65 -5.09
C ASP A 21 -9.31 -7.68 -5.51
N PHE A 22 -8.40 -7.23 -4.63
CA PHE A 22 -6.97 -7.18 -4.90
C PHE A 22 -6.17 -8.39 -4.39
N LEU A 23 -6.64 -9.07 -3.35
CA LEU A 23 -5.81 -10.04 -2.62
C LEU A 23 -6.42 -11.45 -2.56
N SER A 24 -7.64 -11.64 -3.06
CA SER A 24 -8.32 -12.95 -3.01
C SER A 24 -8.50 -13.54 -4.41
N GLU A 25 -8.40 -14.84 -4.54
CA GLU A 25 -8.51 -15.61 -5.81
C GLU A 25 -9.78 -15.26 -6.62
N ASN A 26 -10.89 -14.99 -5.94
CA ASN A 26 -12.16 -14.63 -6.57
C ASN A 26 -12.35 -13.11 -6.73
N GLY A 27 -11.35 -12.30 -6.41
CA GLY A 27 -11.38 -10.85 -6.57
C GLY A 27 -11.36 -10.45 -8.04
N LYS A 28 -11.98 -9.30 -8.34
CA LYS A 28 -12.08 -8.80 -9.72
C LYS A 28 -10.72 -8.43 -10.34
N VAL A 29 -9.73 -8.09 -9.52
CA VAL A 29 -8.40 -7.65 -9.96
C VAL A 29 -7.31 -8.68 -9.72
N PHE A 30 -7.40 -9.46 -8.64
CA PHE A 30 -6.37 -10.44 -8.27
C PHE A 30 -5.98 -11.40 -9.42
N PRO A 31 -6.89 -11.99 -10.20
CA PRO A 31 -6.52 -12.87 -11.31
C PRO A 31 -5.60 -12.21 -12.34
N LEU A 32 -5.70 -10.89 -12.51
CA LEU A 32 -4.88 -10.13 -13.45
C LEU A 32 -3.45 -9.87 -12.95
N ILE A 33 -3.25 -9.83 -11.65
CA ILE A 33 -1.94 -9.62 -11.01
C ILE A 33 -1.33 -10.92 -10.47
N LYS A 34 -2.11 -12.00 -10.42
CA LYS A 34 -1.71 -13.28 -9.82
C LYS A 34 -0.36 -13.80 -10.31
N PRO A 35 -0.01 -13.77 -11.61
CA PRO A 35 1.30 -14.24 -12.05
C PRO A 35 2.47 -13.52 -11.36
N ILE A 36 2.35 -12.21 -11.16
CA ILE A 36 3.38 -11.40 -10.48
C ILE A 36 3.28 -11.60 -8.96
N ALA A 37 2.06 -11.63 -8.41
CA ALA A 37 1.83 -11.86 -6.98
C ALA A 37 2.44 -13.20 -6.52
N ASP A 38 2.23 -14.27 -7.30
CA ASP A 38 2.83 -15.59 -7.03
C ASP A 38 4.35 -15.57 -7.18
N GLN A 39 4.87 -14.90 -8.23
CA GLN A 39 6.31 -14.80 -8.48
C GLN A 39 7.06 -14.12 -7.32
N VAL A 40 6.49 -13.09 -6.74
CA VAL A 40 7.12 -12.36 -5.62
C VAL A 40 6.74 -12.91 -4.25
N GLY A 41 5.76 -13.82 -4.16
CA GLY A 41 5.25 -14.33 -2.88
C GLY A 41 4.45 -13.30 -2.08
N LEU A 42 3.69 -12.45 -2.79
CA LEU A 42 3.03 -11.27 -2.23
C LEU A 42 2.31 -11.51 -0.91
N LEU A 43 1.39 -12.47 -0.87
CA LEU A 43 0.53 -12.71 0.31
C LEU A 43 1.35 -13.18 1.51
N ASP A 44 2.32 -14.05 1.30
CA ASP A 44 3.17 -14.57 2.39
C ASP A 44 4.10 -13.47 2.91
N ASN A 45 4.61 -12.63 2.03
CA ASN A 45 5.42 -11.47 2.39
C ASN A 45 4.62 -10.44 3.19
N LEU A 46 3.40 -10.10 2.74
CA LEU A 46 2.51 -9.20 3.49
C LEU A 46 2.18 -9.77 4.88
N ARG A 47 1.89 -11.08 4.99
CA ARG A 47 1.66 -11.75 6.29
C ARG A 47 2.88 -11.71 7.19
N ALA A 48 4.07 -11.94 6.63
CA ALA A 48 5.31 -11.90 7.39
C ALA A 48 5.61 -10.50 7.91
N LEU A 49 5.42 -9.47 7.09
CA LEU A 49 5.59 -8.06 7.46
C LEU A 49 4.57 -7.63 8.52
N ASP A 50 3.28 -7.94 8.36
CA ASP A 50 2.24 -7.61 9.35
C ASP A 50 2.61 -8.17 10.74
N ARG A 51 3.08 -9.42 10.80
CA ARG A 51 3.56 -10.01 12.06
C ARG A 51 4.79 -9.28 12.61
N ALA A 52 5.77 -8.99 11.75
CA ALA A 52 7.03 -8.38 12.17
C ALA A 52 6.84 -6.95 12.70
N VAL A 53 6.08 -6.11 12.00
CA VAL A 53 5.84 -4.72 12.41
C VAL A 53 5.02 -4.65 13.70
N ARG A 54 4.04 -5.54 13.87
CA ARG A 54 3.25 -5.64 15.11
C ARG A 54 4.09 -6.12 16.29
N ALA A 55 4.99 -7.07 16.09
CA ALA A 55 5.91 -7.53 17.14
C ALA A 55 6.83 -6.41 17.64
N GLN A 56 7.11 -5.42 16.82
CA GLN A 56 7.91 -4.23 17.16
C GLN A 56 7.04 -3.03 17.60
N ASN A 57 5.74 -3.20 17.75
CA ASN A 57 4.78 -2.12 18.08
C ASN A 57 4.82 -0.94 17.09
N ILE A 58 5.18 -1.19 15.83
CA ILE A 58 5.09 -0.20 14.76
C ILE A 58 3.62 -0.01 14.40
N PRO A 59 3.10 1.24 14.41
CA PRO A 59 1.72 1.51 14.01
C PRO A 59 1.41 0.99 12.61
N VAL A 60 0.32 0.22 12.50
CA VAL A 60 -0.25 -0.21 11.21
C VAL A 60 -1.30 0.81 10.79
N VAL A 61 -1.16 1.30 9.57
CA VAL A 61 -2.07 2.27 8.96
C VAL A 61 -2.63 1.64 7.68
N ILE A 62 -3.93 1.42 7.67
CA ILE A 62 -4.65 0.96 6.48
C ILE A 62 -4.97 2.19 5.64
N VAL A 63 -4.54 2.16 4.38
CA VAL A 63 -4.71 3.25 3.41
C VAL A 63 -5.61 2.75 2.28
N PRO A 64 -6.94 2.91 2.42
CA PRO A 64 -7.90 2.30 1.52
C PRO A 64 -8.19 3.15 0.30
N HIS A 65 -8.37 2.52 -0.87
CA HIS A 65 -9.00 3.15 -2.03
C HIS A 65 -10.49 3.39 -1.75
N HIS A 66 -11.05 4.40 -2.40
CA HIS A 66 -12.50 4.63 -2.39
C HIS A 66 -13.24 3.39 -2.88
N ARG A 67 -14.20 2.94 -2.09
CA ARG A 67 -15.08 1.82 -2.44
C ARG A 67 -16.21 2.34 -3.30
N TRP A 68 -16.28 1.83 -4.52
CA TRP A 68 -17.26 2.28 -5.49
C TRP A 68 -18.71 2.16 -4.98
N GLU A 69 -19.49 3.20 -5.22
CA GLU A 69 -20.94 3.23 -5.01
C GLU A 69 -21.64 3.71 -6.29
N HIS A 70 -22.92 3.37 -6.42
CA HIS A 70 -23.70 3.82 -7.59
C HIS A 70 -23.72 5.35 -7.69
N GLY A 71 -23.37 5.86 -8.85
CA GLY A 71 -23.26 7.30 -9.13
C GLY A 71 -21.86 7.86 -9.02
N ASP A 72 -20.89 7.10 -8.47
CA ASP A 72 -19.50 7.53 -8.39
C ASP A 72 -18.90 7.75 -9.78
N TYR A 73 -18.15 8.85 -9.93
CA TYR A 73 -17.52 9.31 -11.16
C TYR A 73 -18.49 9.73 -12.28
N GLU A 74 -19.80 9.57 -12.11
CA GLU A 74 -20.80 10.02 -13.06
C GLU A 74 -20.81 11.56 -13.14
N GLY A 75 -20.82 12.09 -14.37
CA GLY A 75 -20.79 13.53 -14.59
C GLY A 75 -19.48 14.25 -14.27
N TRP A 76 -18.41 13.51 -13.96
CA TRP A 76 -17.10 14.12 -13.84
C TRP A 76 -16.56 14.50 -15.22
N ASP A 77 -16.02 15.73 -15.36
CA ASP A 77 -15.48 16.21 -16.63
C ASP A 77 -14.21 15.44 -17.06
N HIS A 78 -13.40 15.01 -16.09
CA HIS A 78 -12.07 14.44 -16.34
C HIS A 78 -11.75 13.20 -15.48
N PRO A 79 -12.59 12.15 -15.51
CA PRO A 79 -12.23 10.91 -14.80
C PRO A 79 -11.01 10.27 -15.47
N THR A 80 -10.07 9.78 -14.66
CA THR A 80 -8.90 9.07 -15.17
C THR A 80 -9.30 7.72 -15.77
N PRO A 81 -8.46 7.11 -16.67
CA PRO A 81 -8.73 5.77 -17.19
C PRO A 81 -8.93 4.70 -16.11
N THR A 82 -8.26 4.84 -14.95
CA THR A 82 -8.44 3.94 -13.81
C THR A 82 -9.81 4.13 -13.17
N GLN A 83 -10.24 5.36 -12.94
CA GLN A 83 -11.57 5.68 -12.40
C GLN A 83 -12.68 5.20 -13.32
N CYS A 84 -12.52 5.36 -14.64
CA CYS A 84 -13.44 4.78 -15.61
C CYS A 84 -13.55 3.25 -15.51
N LYS A 85 -12.43 2.56 -15.30
CA LYS A 85 -12.43 1.09 -15.07
C LYS A 85 -13.13 0.73 -13.77
N ILE A 86 -12.85 1.44 -12.67
CA ILE A 86 -13.49 1.21 -11.38
C ILE A 86 -15.02 1.35 -11.52
N MET A 87 -15.47 2.42 -12.17
CA MET A 87 -16.90 2.66 -12.44
C MET A 87 -17.54 1.53 -13.25
N HIS A 88 -16.90 1.09 -14.34
CA HIS A 88 -17.46 0.05 -15.21
C HIS A 88 -17.43 -1.34 -14.62
N MET A 89 -16.40 -1.65 -13.85
CA MET A 89 -16.20 -2.98 -13.28
C MET A 89 -16.68 -3.09 -11.82
N HIS A 90 -17.09 -1.97 -11.23
CA HIS A 90 -17.49 -1.87 -9.83
C HIS A 90 -16.40 -2.45 -8.90
N HIS A 91 -15.13 -2.02 -9.11
CA HIS A 91 -14.05 -2.47 -8.26
C HIS A 91 -14.24 -1.95 -6.84
N PHE A 92 -13.96 -2.81 -5.86
CA PHE A 92 -14.09 -2.47 -4.44
C PHE A 92 -15.49 -1.99 -4.04
N ALA A 93 -16.56 -2.49 -4.68
CA ALA A 93 -17.90 -1.98 -4.44
C ALA A 93 -18.28 -2.10 -2.95
N ARG A 94 -18.78 -1.00 -2.38
CA ARG A 94 -19.22 -0.95 -0.98
C ARG A 94 -20.41 -1.88 -0.75
N GLY A 95 -20.32 -2.72 0.26
CA GLY A 95 -21.35 -3.71 0.57
C GLY A 95 -21.28 -4.97 -0.29
N GLU A 96 -20.34 -5.05 -1.25
CA GLU A 96 -20.00 -6.30 -1.94
C GLU A 96 -18.73 -6.92 -1.34
N TRP A 97 -18.61 -8.24 -1.43
CA TRP A 97 -17.47 -9.00 -0.91
C TRP A 97 -16.12 -8.47 -1.44
N GLY A 98 -16.04 -8.04 -2.69
CA GLY A 98 -14.82 -7.50 -3.29
C GLY A 98 -14.30 -6.23 -2.62
N GLY A 99 -15.20 -5.40 -2.09
CA GLY A 99 -14.92 -4.17 -1.34
C GLY A 99 -14.72 -4.38 0.17
N GLU A 100 -14.88 -5.62 0.66
CA GLU A 100 -14.54 -5.95 2.04
C GLU A 100 -13.03 -6.20 2.19
N TRP A 101 -12.53 -6.04 3.41
CA TRP A 101 -11.14 -6.31 3.72
C TRP A 101 -10.78 -7.78 3.49
N HIS A 102 -9.60 -8.02 2.95
CA HIS A 102 -9.06 -9.38 2.93
C HIS A 102 -8.90 -9.89 4.37
N PRO A 103 -9.35 -11.12 4.71
CA PRO A 103 -9.41 -11.61 6.10
C PRO A 103 -8.09 -11.50 6.87
N ASP A 104 -6.95 -11.73 6.21
CA ASP A 104 -5.63 -11.66 6.86
C ASP A 104 -5.19 -10.22 7.17
N PHE A 105 -5.77 -9.24 6.47
CA PHE A 105 -5.34 -7.85 6.50
C PHE A 105 -6.44 -6.87 6.92
N ALA A 106 -7.55 -7.39 7.42
CA ALA A 106 -8.59 -6.58 8.03
C ALA A 106 -8.01 -5.77 9.21
N PRO A 107 -8.46 -4.52 9.42
CA PRO A 107 -8.04 -3.71 10.55
C PRO A 107 -8.21 -4.45 11.87
N LYS A 108 -7.19 -4.37 12.74
CA LYS A 108 -7.20 -4.93 14.09
C LYS A 108 -7.28 -3.80 15.12
N ASP A 109 -7.58 -4.14 16.37
CA ASP A 109 -7.61 -3.18 17.45
C ASP A 109 -6.29 -2.40 17.55
N GLY A 110 -6.38 -1.08 17.55
CA GLY A 110 -5.23 -0.19 17.56
C GLY A 110 -4.72 0.24 16.20
N ASP A 111 -5.17 -0.38 15.10
CA ASP A 111 -4.83 0.05 13.76
C ASP A 111 -5.51 1.39 13.40
N ILE A 112 -4.86 2.15 12.54
CA ILE A 112 -5.40 3.39 12.00
C ILE A 112 -5.98 3.09 10.62
N VAL A 113 -7.25 3.36 10.42
CA VAL A 113 -7.87 3.38 9.08
C VAL A 113 -8.04 4.84 8.68
N VAL A 114 -7.41 5.25 7.60
CA VAL A 114 -7.53 6.62 7.09
C VAL A 114 -8.69 6.75 6.11
N GLN A 115 -9.02 7.99 5.72
CA GLN A 115 -10.04 8.23 4.71
C GLN A 115 -9.67 7.58 3.39
N GLU A 116 -10.67 7.05 2.69
CA GLU A 116 -10.54 6.43 1.38
C GLU A 116 -10.02 7.46 0.35
N HIS A 117 -8.97 7.09 -0.39
CA HIS A 117 -8.44 7.95 -1.46
C HIS A 117 -9.14 7.69 -2.80
N TRP A 118 -9.50 8.76 -3.49
CA TRP A 118 -10.24 8.72 -4.77
C TRP A 118 -9.36 8.53 -6.01
N GLY A 119 -8.08 8.75 -5.87
CA GLY A 119 -7.09 8.62 -6.94
C GLY A 119 -6.02 7.62 -6.54
N ALA A 120 -4.80 7.79 -7.07
CA ALA A 120 -3.71 6.86 -6.79
C ALA A 120 -3.00 7.12 -5.46
N SER A 121 -2.94 8.37 -4.98
CA SER A 121 -2.18 8.69 -3.76
C SER A 121 -3.03 8.53 -2.50
N GLY A 122 -2.55 7.75 -1.55
CA GLY A 122 -3.14 7.65 -0.22
C GLY A 122 -3.07 8.94 0.61
N PHE A 123 -2.24 9.92 0.21
CA PHE A 123 -2.15 11.22 0.87
C PHE A 123 -3.08 12.28 0.27
N ALA A 124 -3.33 12.21 -1.04
CA ALA A 124 -4.08 13.25 -1.72
C ALA A 124 -5.55 13.26 -1.29
N ASN A 125 -6.00 14.37 -0.71
CA ASN A 125 -7.38 14.58 -0.23
C ASN A 125 -7.84 13.57 0.84
N THR A 126 -6.90 13.10 1.70
CA THR A 126 -7.18 12.20 2.82
C THR A 126 -6.64 12.80 4.13
N ASP A 127 -6.91 12.14 5.25
CA ASP A 127 -6.38 12.51 6.55
C ASP A 127 -5.05 11.78 6.91
N LEU A 128 -4.41 11.08 5.95
CA LEU A 128 -3.21 10.27 6.22
C LEU A 128 -2.07 11.10 6.83
N ASP A 129 -1.69 12.21 6.19
CA ASP A 129 -0.61 13.08 6.67
C ASP A 129 -0.89 13.60 8.08
N PHE A 130 -2.13 14.06 8.31
CA PHE A 130 -2.56 14.54 9.62
C PHE A 130 -2.41 13.45 10.70
N ARG A 131 -2.89 12.21 10.42
CA ARG A 131 -2.81 11.08 11.34
C ARG A 131 -1.37 10.70 11.67
N LEU A 132 -0.50 10.66 10.67
CA LEU A 132 0.92 10.34 10.86
C LEU A 132 1.62 11.41 11.69
N LYS A 133 1.41 12.69 11.39
CA LYS A 133 1.99 13.81 12.13
C LYS A 133 1.55 13.87 13.59
N GLN A 134 0.28 13.57 13.89
CA GLN A 134 -0.22 13.50 15.27
C GLN A 134 0.50 12.44 16.11
N LYS A 135 1.07 11.40 15.47
CA LYS A 135 1.87 10.36 16.13
C LYS A 135 3.37 10.60 16.05
N GLY A 136 3.81 11.74 15.50
CA GLY A 136 5.23 12.06 15.33
C GLY A 136 5.95 11.16 14.34
N ILE A 137 5.22 10.52 13.43
CA ILE A 137 5.79 9.63 12.40
C ILE A 137 6.59 10.46 11.39
N THR A 138 7.77 9.97 11.05
CA THR A 138 8.68 10.55 10.05
C THR A 138 9.18 9.53 9.04
N HIS A 139 8.96 8.24 9.28
CA HIS A 139 9.37 7.14 8.41
C HIS A 139 8.14 6.30 8.04
N VAL A 140 7.99 6.02 6.76
CA VAL A 140 6.89 5.20 6.26
C VAL A 140 7.42 4.01 5.47
N ILE A 141 6.91 2.82 5.80
CA ILE A 141 7.11 1.58 5.07
C ILE A 141 5.85 1.35 4.28
N ILE A 142 5.93 1.32 2.94
CA ILE A 142 4.76 1.28 2.07
C ILE A 142 4.70 -0.06 1.35
N VAL A 143 3.58 -0.76 1.50
CA VAL A 143 3.30 -2.07 0.91
C VAL A 143 1.85 -2.14 0.41
N GLY A 144 1.52 -3.16 -0.38
CA GLY A 144 0.18 -3.36 -0.94
C GLY A 144 0.15 -3.17 -2.45
N LEU A 145 -0.92 -2.61 -2.99
CA LEU A 145 -1.20 -2.64 -4.42
C LEU A 145 -1.67 -1.29 -4.97
N LEU A 146 -1.42 -1.04 -6.26
CA LEU A 146 -0.47 -1.70 -7.17
C LEU A 146 0.87 -0.96 -7.14
N ALA A 147 1.96 -1.67 -7.40
CA ALA A 147 3.33 -1.15 -7.32
C ALA A 147 3.54 0.17 -8.07
N ASN A 148 3.08 0.24 -9.33
CA ASN A 148 3.26 1.38 -10.23
C ASN A 148 2.10 2.40 -10.24
N THR A 149 1.16 2.29 -9.31
CA THR A 149 0.03 3.23 -9.16
C THR A 149 -0.10 3.69 -7.72
N CYS A 150 -0.95 3.04 -6.89
CA CYS A 150 -1.23 3.54 -5.53
C CYS A 150 0.03 3.52 -4.65
N ILE A 151 0.89 2.52 -4.77
CA ILE A 151 2.16 2.46 -4.02
C ILE A 151 3.10 3.58 -4.46
N GLU A 152 3.36 3.70 -5.77
CA GLU A 152 4.26 4.73 -6.30
C GLU A 152 3.74 6.14 -6.01
N ALA A 153 2.45 6.42 -6.25
CA ALA A 153 1.87 7.74 -6.02
C ALA A 153 1.88 8.11 -4.53
N THR A 154 1.58 7.16 -3.63
CA THR A 154 1.64 7.37 -2.18
C THR A 154 3.07 7.64 -1.73
N ALA A 155 4.05 6.90 -2.25
CA ALA A 155 5.45 7.06 -1.91
C ALA A 155 6.04 8.39 -2.40
N ARG A 156 5.73 8.81 -3.62
CA ARG A 156 6.13 10.12 -4.14
C ARG A 156 5.55 11.26 -3.29
N TYR A 157 4.28 11.19 -2.97
CA TYR A 157 3.64 12.21 -2.15
C TYR A 157 4.21 12.24 -0.73
N ALA A 158 4.52 11.07 -0.14
CA ALA A 158 5.19 10.97 1.16
C ALA A 158 6.56 11.68 1.15
N SER A 159 7.37 11.48 0.10
CA SER A 159 8.68 12.13 0.00
C SER A 159 8.57 13.66 -0.12
N GLU A 160 7.59 14.18 -0.88
CA GLU A 160 7.30 15.61 -0.98
C GLU A 160 6.86 16.23 0.35
N LEU A 161 6.20 15.45 1.21
CA LEU A 161 5.80 15.85 2.57
C LEU A 161 6.93 15.71 3.60
N GLY A 162 8.11 15.23 3.19
CA GLY A 162 9.31 15.11 4.02
C GLY A 162 9.41 13.81 4.83
N TYR A 163 8.64 12.77 4.50
CA TYR A 163 8.80 11.45 5.11
C TYR A 163 10.02 10.71 4.53
N HIS A 164 10.70 9.95 5.38
CA HIS A 164 11.61 8.91 4.92
C HIS A 164 10.80 7.74 4.36
N VAL A 165 10.95 7.44 3.09
CA VAL A 165 10.14 6.45 2.37
C VAL A 165 10.92 5.17 2.16
N THR A 166 10.34 4.05 2.59
CA THR A 166 10.80 2.69 2.28
C THR A 166 9.76 1.97 1.44
N LEU A 167 10.15 1.46 0.30
CA LEU A 167 9.36 0.53 -0.52
C LEU A 167 9.83 -0.91 -0.26
N VAL A 168 8.87 -1.84 -0.16
CA VAL A 168 9.17 -3.28 -0.04
C VAL A 168 8.75 -3.96 -1.34
N ARG A 169 9.74 -4.22 -2.21
CA ARG A 169 9.50 -4.62 -3.61
C ARG A 169 8.71 -5.92 -3.77
N ASP A 170 8.91 -6.90 -2.90
CA ASP A 170 8.27 -8.21 -2.92
C ASP A 170 6.99 -8.28 -2.05
N ALA A 171 6.60 -7.16 -1.43
CA ALA A 171 5.32 -6.95 -0.77
C ALA A 171 4.40 -6.01 -1.57
N THR A 172 4.63 -5.91 -2.88
CA THR A 172 3.81 -5.23 -3.87
C THR A 172 3.69 -6.10 -5.13
N ALA A 173 2.68 -5.83 -5.95
CA ALA A 173 2.54 -6.46 -7.27
C ALA A 173 1.99 -5.47 -8.29
N ALA A 174 2.09 -5.83 -9.57
CA ALA A 174 1.53 -5.09 -10.70
C ALA A 174 1.00 -6.08 -11.75
N PHE A 175 0.40 -5.58 -12.82
CA PHE A 175 -0.14 -6.45 -13.87
C PHE A 175 0.94 -7.17 -14.70
N ARG A 176 2.16 -6.64 -14.73
CA ARG A 176 3.27 -7.18 -15.55
C ARG A 176 4.63 -6.89 -14.91
N ALA A 177 5.62 -7.70 -15.23
CA ALA A 177 6.99 -7.56 -14.72
C ALA A 177 7.63 -6.22 -15.08
N GLU A 178 7.34 -5.68 -16.27
CA GLU A 178 7.85 -4.37 -16.71
C GLU A 178 7.33 -3.23 -15.81
N MET A 179 6.10 -3.36 -15.29
CA MET A 179 5.53 -2.38 -14.34
C MET A 179 6.22 -2.46 -12.98
N MET A 180 6.56 -3.67 -12.52
CA MET A 180 7.37 -3.86 -11.30
C MET A 180 8.75 -3.24 -11.46
N HIS A 181 9.41 -3.52 -12.59
CA HIS A 181 10.71 -2.94 -12.92
C HIS A 181 10.63 -1.41 -12.98
N ALA A 182 9.62 -0.86 -13.67
CA ALA A 182 9.44 0.59 -13.72
C ALA A 182 9.28 1.20 -12.33
N ALA A 183 8.43 0.62 -11.48
CA ALA A 183 8.14 1.15 -10.14
C ALA A 183 9.36 1.09 -9.21
N HIS A 184 10.08 -0.03 -9.17
CA HIS A 184 11.12 -0.26 -8.17
C HIS A 184 12.54 0.01 -8.65
N ASP A 185 12.85 -0.18 -9.93
CA ASP A 185 14.22 -0.09 -10.43
C ASP A 185 14.49 1.20 -11.20
N LEU A 186 13.48 1.78 -11.85
CA LEU A 186 13.63 3.01 -12.63
C LEU A 186 13.11 4.24 -11.85
N ASN A 187 11.87 4.19 -11.38
CA ASN A 187 11.22 5.32 -10.72
C ASN A 187 11.56 5.41 -9.24
N GLY A 188 11.46 4.28 -8.52
CA GLY A 188 11.67 4.18 -7.08
C GLY A 188 12.92 4.90 -6.56
N PRO A 189 14.12 4.71 -7.18
CA PRO A 189 15.35 5.38 -6.75
C PRO A 189 15.31 6.91 -6.82
N THR A 190 14.32 7.50 -7.47
CA THR A 190 14.19 8.96 -7.59
C THR A 190 13.44 9.60 -6.41
N PHE A 191 12.72 8.83 -5.58
CA PHE A 191 11.92 9.34 -4.46
C PHE A 191 11.96 8.49 -3.20
N ALA A 192 12.22 7.18 -3.31
CA ALA A 192 12.33 6.31 -2.16
C ALA A 192 13.74 6.35 -1.56
N HIS A 193 13.83 6.48 -0.25
CA HIS A 193 15.11 6.48 0.47
C HIS A 193 15.68 5.05 0.60
N SER A 194 14.78 4.06 0.59
CA SER A 194 15.14 2.64 0.64
C SER A 194 14.18 1.83 -0.21
N ILE A 195 14.72 0.83 -0.93
CA ILE A 195 13.93 -0.17 -1.65
C ILE A 195 14.52 -1.52 -1.25
N VAL A 196 13.75 -2.27 -0.49
CA VAL A 196 14.20 -3.49 0.17
C VAL A 196 13.27 -4.66 -0.12
N THR A 197 13.71 -5.86 0.19
CA THR A 197 12.87 -7.06 0.25
C THR A 197 12.24 -7.21 1.63
N THR A 198 11.21 -8.03 1.74
CA THR A 198 10.59 -8.44 3.00
C THR A 198 11.63 -8.97 3.99
N HIS A 199 12.52 -9.84 3.52
CA HIS A 199 13.57 -10.43 4.36
C HIS A 199 14.53 -9.36 4.91
N GLU A 200 15.00 -8.44 4.06
CA GLU A 200 15.90 -7.35 4.46
C GLU A 200 15.24 -6.42 5.47
N LEU A 201 13.97 -6.08 5.26
CA LEU A 201 13.22 -5.23 6.19
C LEU A 201 13.05 -5.91 7.55
N ILE A 202 12.60 -7.17 7.58
CA ILE A 202 12.42 -7.92 8.83
C ILE A 202 13.74 -8.00 9.60
N ALA A 203 14.84 -8.28 8.90
CA ALA A 203 16.19 -8.29 9.53
C ALA A 203 16.58 -6.92 10.10
N ALA A 204 16.23 -5.82 9.40
CA ALA A 204 16.53 -4.47 9.87
C ALA A 204 15.65 -4.00 11.03
N LEU A 205 14.44 -4.58 11.20
CA LEU A 205 13.54 -4.31 12.31
C LEU A 205 13.83 -5.14 13.55
N ALA A 206 14.63 -6.21 13.43
CA ALA A 206 15.00 -7.03 14.57
C ALA A 206 15.78 -6.22 15.60
N PRO A 207 15.61 -6.48 16.92
CA PRO A 207 16.42 -5.85 17.95
C PRO A 207 17.88 -6.07 17.64
N GLN A 208 18.69 -4.99 17.66
CA GLN A 208 20.14 -5.12 17.59
C GLN A 208 20.63 -5.54 18.98
N GLU A 209 21.35 -6.66 19.05
CA GLU A 209 21.98 -7.13 20.27
C GLU A 209 23.06 -6.15 20.78
#